data_fe9f11c7e1db91a6cf7b8564dbfb6e9e
#
_entry.id   fe9f11c7e1db91a6cf7b8564dbfb6e9e
#
_cell.length_a   1.000
_cell.length_b   1.000
_cell.length_c   1.000
_cell.angle_alpha   90.00
_cell.angle_beta   90.00
_cell.angle_gamma   90.00
#
_symmetry.space_group_name_H-M   'P 1'
#
loop_
_entity.id
_entity.type
_entity.pdbx_description
1 polymer ?
#
loop_
_entity_poly.entity_id
_entity_poly.type
_entity_poly.pdbx_seq_one_letter_code
_entity_poly.pdbx_strand_id
1 'polypeptide(L)'
;MPEAVVLTPPPSEDTTGEARTATPTAPRVARAALEMLTPPEKTETHCLTCLASLEAALSDGLLGEWQHVVDEDPLASLFQSPGWCMAWYRCYADAYQPYVIVVRARRGVVGVVPMAVDRRTGDFAFASNTMADYRDIVALPRYRAKVVSELIRCYFAAGFRNRLEVGWIDPASNTPALIANACRERALKYTVRHHPCWRWFPPAPQKPSAQKFLNWYKRHGNVSFDVVRSAAEWERFREEYYRQHSLRQVHAGRPIAFDARKTDLYDRLFRSADVQSHVTAFRVDGTMLAGHFGYVWRGVLLLGPPSIRLEDEQRSPAVILFSWIIQNASDLGLSGFDLTIGDSDFKKRLGNTCVELTIVEVYPGPVAYYVRSVRSGAVSAAKTVVKKIGGEDAWKTTVKAAAAWLDYKRQRLREMGGWTAARAAVTAALSRVYEKRTGLVYAMTPEQLHPLEPRLVAGEQYEVHDNCVADLLLWTGSSPSTTSAITACARAYARVRNDNRLLHTLVIDGKLAAWGFSYQPTQPANLTETPGAVLDFEANAVSLYDFHTIPEFRGRRVYQALLSRILARRFAQGAARAYITVLLSNTPSRVAIERVGFQLIREHHYRRLLKRASVTSRVPQR
;
A
#
# COMPACT_ATOMS: atom_id res chain seq x y z
N MET A 1 -41.06 33.77 33.61
CA MET A 1 -40.97 34.92 32.74
C MET A 1 -39.62 35.58 32.91
N PRO A 2 -38.75 35.54 31.93
CA PRO A 2 -37.85 36.66 31.65
C PRO A 2 -37.99 37.16 30.21
N GLU A 3 -37.70 38.42 30.08
CA GLU A 3 -37.99 39.35 28.99
C GLU A 3 -37.32 38.99 27.65
N ALA A 4 -38.07 39.25 26.59
CA ALA A 4 -37.60 39.21 25.21
C ALA A 4 -36.80 40.48 24.88
N VAL A 5 -35.52 40.33 24.49
CA VAL A 5 -34.73 41.39 23.89
C VAL A 5 -34.96 41.37 22.39
N VAL A 6 -35.64 42.42 21.90
CA VAL A 6 -35.83 42.72 20.49
C VAL A 6 -34.55 43.38 19.98
N LEU A 7 -33.82 42.74 19.08
CA LEU A 7 -32.74 43.37 18.31
C LEU A 7 -33.28 43.84 16.97
N THR A 8 -33.28 45.15 16.75
CA THR A 8 -33.53 45.82 15.48
C THR A 8 -32.38 45.57 14.48
N PRO A 9 -32.67 45.37 13.19
CA PRO A 9 -31.63 45.23 12.16
C PRO A 9 -31.02 46.62 11.81
N PRO A 10 -29.71 46.67 11.45
CA PRO A 10 -29.10 47.89 10.93
C PRO A 10 -29.55 48.19 9.48
N PRO A 11 -29.41 49.41 9.03
CA PRO A 11 -29.93 49.86 7.73
C PRO A 11 -29.13 49.26 6.56
N SER A 12 -29.86 48.96 5.48
CA SER A 12 -29.35 48.51 4.19
C SER A 12 -28.54 49.62 3.51
N GLU A 13 -27.23 49.39 3.33
CA GLU A 13 -26.47 50.13 2.33
C GLU A 13 -26.55 49.38 0.99
N ASP A 14 -27.19 50.00 0.02
CA ASP A 14 -27.16 49.64 -1.39
C ASP A 14 -25.74 49.81 -1.93
N THR A 15 -25.08 48.67 -2.17
CA THR A 15 -23.94 48.60 -3.10
C THR A 15 -24.22 47.54 -4.13
N THR A 16 -24.79 47.96 -5.25
CA THR A 16 -24.83 47.25 -6.52
C THR A 16 -23.40 47.00 -6.99
N GLY A 17 -22.81 45.90 -6.53
CA GLY A 17 -21.58 45.32 -7.05
C GLY A 17 -21.94 44.20 -8.03
N GLU A 18 -22.04 44.52 -9.31
CA GLU A 18 -22.11 43.53 -10.38
C GLU A 18 -20.96 42.56 -10.27
N ALA A 19 -21.25 41.32 -9.89
CA ALA A 19 -20.36 40.18 -10.07
C ALA A 19 -20.16 39.97 -11.59
N ARG A 20 -19.13 40.60 -12.15
CA ARG A 20 -18.67 40.34 -13.50
C ARG A 20 -18.18 38.88 -13.55
N THR A 21 -19.07 37.99 -13.96
CA THR A 21 -18.66 36.71 -14.59
C THR A 21 -17.86 37.08 -15.83
N ALA A 22 -16.55 36.93 -15.76
CA ALA A 22 -15.65 37.14 -16.88
C ALA A 22 -15.93 36.09 -17.95
N THR A 23 -16.89 36.37 -18.81
CA THR A 23 -17.03 35.67 -20.10
C THR A 23 -15.72 35.93 -20.88
N PRO A 24 -15.03 34.90 -21.39
CA PRO A 24 -13.80 35.12 -22.15
C PRO A 24 -14.11 36.01 -23.33
N THR A 25 -13.45 37.17 -23.38
CA THR A 25 -13.64 38.19 -24.43
C THR A 25 -13.44 37.56 -25.81
N ALA A 26 -14.36 37.82 -26.74
CA ALA A 26 -14.41 37.31 -28.11
C ALA A 26 -13.05 37.33 -28.88
N PRO A 27 -12.14 38.33 -28.67
CA PRO A 27 -10.82 38.30 -29.28
C PRO A 27 -9.91 37.16 -28.78
N ARG A 28 -10.07 36.69 -27.54
CA ARG A 28 -9.27 35.56 -26.98
C ARG A 28 -9.68 34.21 -27.58
N VAL A 29 -10.98 34.00 -27.80
CA VAL A 29 -11.51 32.79 -28.43
C VAL A 29 -11.15 32.74 -29.92
N ALA A 30 -11.24 33.83 -30.63
CA ALA A 30 -10.88 33.95 -32.04
C ALA A 30 -9.37 33.76 -32.24
N ARG A 31 -8.52 34.28 -31.35
CA ARG A 31 -7.06 34.08 -31.38
C ARG A 31 -6.66 32.64 -31.10
N ALA A 32 -7.31 31.98 -30.12
CA ALA A 32 -7.12 30.58 -29.83
C ALA A 32 -7.53 29.66 -31.01
N ALA A 33 -8.65 29.97 -31.67
CA ALA A 33 -9.11 29.25 -32.87
C ALA A 33 -8.15 29.45 -34.06
N LEU A 34 -7.64 30.64 -34.28
CA LEU A 34 -6.68 30.94 -35.34
C LEU A 34 -5.31 30.26 -35.07
N GLU A 35 -4.89 30.20 -33.82
CA GLU A 35 -3.67 29.49 -33.39
C GLU A 35 -3.77 27.98 -33.55
N MET A 36 -4.98 27.40 -33.49
CA MET A 36 -5.21 25.97 -33.78
C MET A 36 -5.13 25.62 -35.27
N LEU A 37 -5.34 26.60 -36.17
CA LEU A 37 -5.32 26.41 -37.62
C LEU A 37 -3.92 26.57 -38.23
N THR A 38 -2.97 27.16 -37.51
CA THR A 38 -1.59 27.30 -37.98
C THR A 38 -0.81 26.00 -37.70
N PRO A 39 -0.09 25.45 -38.71
CA PRO A 39 0.76 24.29 -38.47
C PRO A 39 1.75 24.57 -37.33
N PRO A 40 2.02 23.58 -36.46
CA PRO A 40 2.95 23.77 -35.36
C PRO A 40 4.34 24.11 -35.89
N GLU A 41 4.98 25.12 -35.29
CA GLU A 41 6.37 25.51 -35.61
C GLU A 41 7.31 24.30 -35.44
N LYS A 42 8.50 24.39 -36.11
CA LYS A 42 9.56 23.42 -35.90
C LYS A 42 9.89 23.31 -34.41
N THR A 43 9.94 22.08 -33.90
CA THR A 43 10.23 21.80 -32.49
C THR A 43 11.51 21.00 -32.35
N GLU A 44 12.20 21.23 -31.24
CA GLU A 44 13.35 20.44 -30.79
C GLU A 44 12.99 19.66 -29.53
N THR A 45 13.59 18.48 -29.39
CA THR A 45 13.31 17.59 -28.25
C THR A 45 14.58 17.25 -27.51
N HIS A 46 14.63 17.52 -26.24
CA HIS A 46 15.73 17.23 -25.33
C HIS A 46 15.29 16.19 -24.30
N CYS A 47 16.16 15.24 -23.96
CA CYS A 47 15.93 14.26 -22.91
C CYS A 47 16.92 14.51 -21.77
N LEU A 48 16.40 14.87 -20.59
CA LEU A 48 17.19 15.02 -19.37
C LEU A 48 17.19 13.68 -18.63
N THR A 49 18.35 13.03 -18.60
CA THR A 49 18.45 11.62 -18.21
C THR A 49 19.16 11.39 -16.87
N CYS A 50 19.51 12.45 -16.14
CA CYS A 50 20.03 12.33 -14.78
C CYS A 50 19.52 13.47 -13.89
N LEU A 51 19.54 13.27 -12.57
CA LEU A 51 19.04 14.26 -11.61
C LEU A 51 19.85 15.57 -11.70
N ALA A 52 21.16 15.50 -11.81
CA ALA A 52 22.02 16.68 -11.90
C ALA A 52 21.72 17.53 -13.15
N SER A 53 21.55 16.90 -14.33
CA SER A 53 21.20 17.64 -15.55
C SER A 53 19.79 18.24 -15.48
N LEU A 54 18.85 17.56 -14.84
CA LEU A 54 17.50 18.08 -14.60
C LEU A 54 17.53 19.28 -13.65
N GLU A 55 18.23 19.19 -12.53
CA GLU A 55 18.36 20.30 -11.57
C GLU A 55 19.08 21.52 -12.18
N ALA A 56 20.11 21.30 -12.96
CA ALA A 56 20.78 22.37 -13.69
C ALA A 56 19.83 23.07 -14.68
N ALA A 57 19.10 22.30 -15.48
CA ALA A 57 18.11 22.85 -16.43
C ALA A 57 16.97 23.62 -15.72
N LEU A 58 16.51 23.14 -14.57
CA LEU A 58 15.48 23.84 -13.77
C LEU A 58 16.00 25.17 -13.25
N SER A 59 17.27 25.22 -12.81
CA SER A 59 17.92 26.46 -12.37
C SER A 59 18.15 27.43 -13.54
N ASP A 60 18.31 26.93 -14.77
CA ASP A 60 18.48 27.69 -16.01
C ASP A 60 17.13 28.00 -16.71
N GLY A 61 16.06 28.16 -15.94
CA GLY A 61 14.76 28.65 -16.40
C GLY A 61 13.72 27.59 -16.76
N LEU A 62 14.07 26.30 -16.91
CA LEU A 62 13.12 25.25 -17.22
C LEU A 62 11.98 25.15 -16.18
N LEU A 63 12.24 25.48 -14.91
CA LEU A 63 11.21 25.45 -13.86
C LEU A 63 10.02 26.32 -14.20
N GLY A 64 10.28 27.60 -14.54
CA GLY A 64 9.23 28.55 -14.92
C GLY A 64 8.53 28.17 -16.23
N GLU A 65 9.28 27.69 -17.22
CA GLU A 65 8.71 27.25 -18.50
C GLU A 65 7.84 25.99 -18.32
N TRP A 66 8.27 25.01 -17.52
CA TRP A 66 7.48 23.82 -17.23
C TRP A 66 6.21 24.18 -16.47
N GLN A 67 6.30 25.02 -15.43
CA GLN A 67 5.14 25.48 -14.68
C GLN A 67 4.17 26.24 -15.60
N HIS A 68 4.66 27.11 -16.49
CA HIS A 68 3.82 27.79 -17.47
C HIS A 68 3.04 26.80 -18.37
N VAL A 69 3.69 25.73 -18.86
CA VAL A 69 2.98 24.70 -19.66
C VAL A 69 1.91 23.99 -18.82
N VAL A 70 2.18 23.71 -17.53
CA VAL A 70 1.21 23.11 -16.58
C VAL A 70 0.01 24.05 -16.37
N ASP A 71 0.25 25.34 -16.23
CA ASP A 71 -0.82 26.34 -15.98
C ASP A 71 -1.74 26.53 -17.21
N GLU A 72 -1.14 26.55 -18.40
CA GLU A 72 -1.85 26.72 -19.67
C GLU A 72 -2.51 25.42 -20.19
N ASP A 73 -2.09 24.25 -19.69
CA ASP A 73 -2.70 22.98 -20.05
C ASP A 73 -3.91 22.67 -19.13
N PRO A 74 -5.16 22.80 -19.62
CA PRO A 74 -6.33 22.53 -18.79
C PRO A 74 -6.44 21.08 -18.31
N LEU A 75 -5.70 20.15 -18.95
CA LEU A 75 -5.71 18.72 -18.69
C LEU A 75 -4.57 18.30 -17.76
N ALA A 76 -3.64 19.19 -17.42
CA ALA A 76 -2.56 18.91 -16.51
C ALA A 76 -3.10 18.58 -15.11
N SER A 77 -2.51 17.57 -14.47
CA SER A 77 -2.77 17.23 -13.07
C SER A 77 -1.57 17.58 -12.19
N LEU A 78 -1.78 17.58 -10.89
CA LEU A 78 -0.73 17.77 -9.90
C LEU A 78 0.49 16.87 -10.17
N PHE A 79 0.25 15.63 -10.61
CA PHE A 79 1.30 14.60 -10.75
C PHE A 79 2.28 14.86 -11.91
N GLN A 80 2.00 15.83 -12.78
CA GLN A 80 2.91 16.30 -13.82
C GLN A 80 3.51 17.67 -13.49
N SER A 81 3.19 18.29 -12.34
CA SER A 81 3.80 19.56 -11.94
C SER A 81 5.28 19.38 -11.59
N PRO A 82 6.12 20.42 -11.81
CA PRO A 82 7.54 20.35 -11.46
C PRO A 82 7.75 20.12 -9.96
N GLY A 83 6.95 20.76 -9.07
CA GLY A 83 7.04 20.59 -7.63
C GLY A 83 6.85 19.15 -7.18
N TRP A 84 5.80 18.47 -7.68
CA TRP A 84 5.55 17.06 -7.42
C TRP A 84 6.65 16.16 -7.97
N CYS A 85 7.00 16.33 -9.24
CA CYS A 85 7.97 15.47 -9.90
C CYS A 85 9.35 15.58 -9.26
N MET A 86 9.79 16.79 -8.92
CA MET A 86 11.10 16.99 -8.28
C MET A 86 11.16 16.45 -6.86
N ALA A 87 10.09 16.59 -6.07
CA ALA A 87 10.01 15.96 -4.76
C ALA A 87 10.20 14.43 -4.89
N TRP A 88 9.53 13.82 -5.87
CA TRP A 88 9.65 12.38 -6.10
C TRP A 88 11.03 11.97 -6.62
N TYR A 89 11.57 12.64 -7.64
CA TYR A 89 12.90 12.30 -8.19
C TYR A 89 14.00 12.36 -7.13
N ARG A 90 13.95 13.33 -6.22
CA ARG A 90 14.92 13.44 -5.12
C ARG A 90 14.80 12.31 -4.10
N CYS A 91 13.58 11.95 -3.71
CA CYS A 91 13.35 10.86 -2.74
C CYS A 91 13.66 9.47 -3.30
N TYR A 92 13.56 9.29 -4.62
CA TYR A 92 13.72 7.98 -5.27
C TYR A 92 14.94 7.92 -6.21
N ALA A 93 15.90 8.84 -6.09
CA ALA A 93 17.07 8.94 -6.95
C ALA A 93 17.97 7.69 -6.99
N ASP A 94 17.99 6.94 -5.89
CA ASP A 94 18.72 5.67 -5.78
C ASP A 94 18.04 4.51 -6.53
N ALA A 95 16.72 4.56 -6.69
CA ALA A 95 15.92 3.52 -7.34
C ALA A 95 15.57 3.86 -8.79
N TYR A 96 15.40 5.15 -9.10
CA TYR A 96 14.96 5.62 -10.41
C TYR A 96 15.90 6.69 -10.95
N GLN A 97 16.12 6.63 -12.23
CA GLN A 97 16.83 7.65 -12.99
C GLN A 97 15.80 8.51 -13.73
N PRO A 98 15.82 9.86 -13.60
CA PRO A 98 14.98 10.72 -14.41
C PRO A 98 15.16 10.47 -15.91
N TYR A 99 14.09 10.61 -16.67
CA TYR A 99 14.06 10.62 -18.11
C TYR A 99 13.01 11.63 -18.57
N VAL A 100 13.30 12.91 -18.40
CA VAL A 100 12.33 13.98 -18.69
C VAL A 100 12.47 14.40 -20.14
N ILE A 101 11.38 14.24 -20.91
CA ILE A 101 11.31 14.65 -22.31
C ILE A 101 10.79 16.08 -22.32
N VAL A 102 11.59 17.01 -22.84
CA VAL A 102 11.25 18.44 -22.98
C VAL A 102 11.16 18.76 -24.48
N VAL A 103 10.00 19.23 -24.91
CA VAL A 103 9.75 19.67 -26.28
C VAL A 103 9.71 21.18 -26.30
N ARG A 104 10.59 21.79 -27.12
CA ARG A 104 10.72 23.25 -27.29
C ARG A 104 10.30 23.67 -28.67
N ALA A 105 9.62 24.79 -28.80
CA ALA A 105 9.42 25.55 -30.02
C ALA A 105 10.25 26.85 -29.94
N ARG A 106 10.19 27.67 -30.95
CA ARG A 106 10.95 28.93 -31.00
C ARG A 106 10.74 29.84 -29.78
N ARG A 107 9.56 29.79 -29.18
CA ARG A 107 9.15 30.68 -28.06
C ARG A 107 9.31 30.07 -26.67
N GLY A 108 9.88 28.88 -26.56
CA GLY A 108 10.11 28.22 -25.28
C GLY A 108 9.57 26.79 -25.23
N VAL A 109 9.42 26.24 -24.03
CA VAL A 109 8.89 24.89 -23.79
C VAL A 109 7.40 24.84 -24.14
N VAL A 110 7.01 23.83 -24.92
CA VAL A 110 5.64 23.60 -25.36
C VAL A 110 5.07 22.27 -24.86
N GLY A 111 5.91 21.43 -24.27
CA GLY A 111 5.48 20.19 -23.63
C GLY A 111 6.58 19.54 -22.82
N VAL A 112 6.15 18.85 -21.75
CA VAL A 112 7.02 18.09 -20.86
C VAL A 112 6.38 16.74 -20.57
N VAL A 113 7.20 15.67 -20.63
CA VAL A 113 6.76 14.33 -20.21
C VAL A 113 7.72 13.83 -19.12
N PRO A 114 7.30 13.83 -17.86
CA PRO A 114 8.16 13.43 -16.75
C PRO A 114 8.18 11.90 -16.62
N MET A 115 9.20 11.28 -17.22
CA MET A 115 9.43 9.84 -17.18
C MET A 115 10.61 9.49 -16.28
N ALA A 116 10.72 8.22 -15.94
CA ALA A 116 11.83 7.66 -15.18
C ALA A 116 12.20 6.27 -15.68
N VAL A 117 13.41 5.84 -15.40
CA VAL A 117 13.90 4.48 -15.65
C VAL A 117 14.22 3.82 -14.32
N ASP A 118 13.59 2.67 -14.03
CA ASP A 118 13.94 1.85 -12.86
C ASP A 118 15.38 1.33 -13.02
N ARG A 119 16.26 1.70 -12.08
CA ARG A 119 17.69 1.35 -12.16
C ARG A 119 17.96 -0.15 -12.10
N ARG A 120 17.06 -0.90 -11.48
CA ARG A 120 17.19 -2.36 -11.29
C ARG A 120 16.66 -3.16 -12.47
N THR A 121 15.53 -2.74 -13.06
CA THR A 121 14.86 -3.49 -14.14
C THR A 121 15.09 -2.90 -15.52
N GLY A 122 15.48 -1.63 -15.61
CA GLY A 122 15.52 -0.86 -16.85
C GLY A 122 14.14 -0.48 -17.39
N ASP A 123 13.09 -0.64 -16.58
CA ASP A 123 11.73 -0.33 -17.00
C ASP A 123 11.49 1.17 -17.11
N PHE A 124 10.89 1.59 -18.21
CA PHE A 124 10.48 2.95 -18.50
C PHE A 124 9.06 3.20 -17.99
N ALA A 125 8.87 4.20 -17.15
CA ALA A 125 7.60 4.52 -16.53
C ALA A 125 7.46 6.03 -16.29
N PHE A 126 6.23 6.50 -16.01
CA PHE A 126 6.03 7.85 -15.53
C PHE A 126 6.69 8.07 -14.16
N ALA A 127 7.15 9.30 -13.90
CA ALA A 127 7.55 9.72 -12.57
C ALA A 127 6.43 9.40 -11.57
N SER A 128 6.80 8.92 -10.39
CA SER A 128 5.82 8.50 -9.37
C SER A 128 4.85 7.38 -9.79
N ASN A 129 5.21 6.52 -10.72
CA ASN A 129 4.35 5.49 -11.33
C ASN A 129 3.43 4.74 -10.35
N THR A 130 3.87 4.51 -9.11
CA THR A 130 3.08 3.81 -8.08
C THR A 130 2.29 4.74 -7.16
N MET A 131 2.44 6.06 -7.29
CA MET A 131 1.86 7.07 -6.40
C MET A 131 1.07 8.15 -7.15
N ALA A 132 1.36 8.35 -8.44
CA ALA A 132 0.61 9.24 -9.30
C ALA A 132 -0.68 8.56 -9.77
N ASP A 133 -1.82 9.15 -9.42
CA ASP A 133 -3.13 8.65 -9.83
C ASP A 133 -3.44 9.02 -11.29
N TYR A 134 -2.88 10.13 -11.80
CA TYR A 134 -3.06 10.56 -13.19
C TYR A 134 -1.70 10.67 -13.89
N ARG A 135 -1.56 9.99 -15.02
CA ARG A 135 -0.30 9.89 -15.77
C ARG A 135 -0.52 10.22 -17.23
N ASP A 136 -0.83 11.50 -17.48
CA ASP A 136 -0.92 12.06 -18.84
C ASP A 136 0.34 12.89 -19.13
N ILE A 137 0.51 13.31 -20.36
CA ILE A 137 1.52 14.28 -20.77
C ILE A 137 1.05 15.70 -20.42
N VAL A 138 1.99 16.62 -20.29
CA VAL A 138 1.71 18.04 -20.18
C VAL A 138 2.16 18.74 -21.46
N ALA A 139 1.25 19.49 -22.09
CA ALA A 139 1.55 20.17 -23.35
C ALA A 139 0.59 21.33 -23.62
N LEU A 140 1.08 22.40 -24.20
CA LEU A 140 0.21 23.41 -24.79
C LEU A 140 -0.73 22.76 -25.81
N PRO A 141 -2.04 23.07 -25.83
CA PRO A 141 -3.05 22.28 -26.55
C PRO A 141 -2.69 22.01 -28.03
N ARG A 142 -2.19 23.02 -28.75
CA ARG A 142 -1.78 22.89 -30.17
C ARG A 142 -0.58 21.98 -30.41
N TYR A 143 0.27 21.73 -29.39
CA TYR A 143 1.46 20.90 -29.50
C TYR A 143 1.27 19.49 -28.91
N ARG A 144 0.12 19.18 -28.32
CA ARG A 144 -0.12 17.88 -27.64
C ARG A 144 0.14 16.68 -28.56
N ALA A 145 -0.32 16.72 -29.82
CA ALA A 145 -0.05 15.67 -30.79
C ALA A 145 1.47 15.48 -31.06
N LYS A 146 2.21 16.58 -31.15
CA LYS A 146 3.67 16.55 -31.33
C LYS A 146 4.36 15.96 -30.12
N VAL A 147 3.98 16.37 -28.91
CA VAL A 147 4.55 15.84 -27.66
C VAL A 147 4.29 14.34 -27.51
N VAL A 148 3.09 13.85 -27.85
CA VAL A 148 2.78 12.40 -27.91
C VAL A 148 3.69 11.68 -28.90
N SER A 149 3.86 12.23 -30.10
CA SER A 149 4.75 11.64 -31.12
C SER A 149 6.21 11.55 -30.63
N GLU A 150 6.69 12.60 -29.93
CA GLU A 150 8.04 12.62 -29.35
C GLU A 150 8.21 11.63 -28.20
N LEU A 151 7.19 11.47 -27.31
CA LEU A 151 7.20 10.43 -26.28
C LEU A 151 7.39 9.04 -26.90
N ILE A 152 6.60 8.71 -27.93
CA ILE A 152 6.70 7.41 -28.62
C ILE A 152 8.06 7.26 -29.31
N ARG A 153 8.54 8.32 -29.99
CA ARG A 153 9.86 8.32 -30.65
C ARG A 153 10.98 8.07 -29.63
N CYS A 154 11.01 8.79 -28.52
CA CYS A 154 12.02 8.63 -27.48
C CYS A 154 11.99 7.24 -26.85
N TYR A 155 10.80 6.71 -26.60
CA TYR A 155 10.63 5.35 -26.06
C TYR A 155 11.27 4.29 -26.97
N PHE A 156 11.01 4.33 -28.28
CA PHE A 156 11.58 3.36 -29.22
C PHE A 156 13.07 3.62 -29.50
N ALA A 157 13.50 4.88 -29.61
CA ALA A 157 14.90 5.22 -29.83
C ALA A 157 15.82 4.78 -28.68
N ALA A 158 15.33 4.81 -27.45
CA ALA A 158 16.07 4.34 -26.28
C ALA A 158 16.06 2.80 -26.11
N GLY A 159 15.28 2.06 -26.91
CA GLY A 159 15.27 0.60 -26.92
C GLY A 159 14.67 -0.04 -25.67
N PHE A 160 13.74 0.60 -24.99
CA PHE A 160 13.09 0.05 -23.81
C PHE A 160 12.31 -1.24 -24.14
N ARG A 161 12.40 -2.23 -23.24
CA ARG A 161 11.83 -3.57 -23.45
C ARG A 161 10.48 -3.78 -22.77
N ASN A 162 10.16 -2.98 -21.75
CA ASN A 162 8.83 -3.00 -21.12
C ASN A 162 7.83 -2.22 -21.99
N ARG A 163 6.53 -2.43 -21.76
CA ARG A 163 5.49 -1.61 -22.42
C ARG A 163 5.54 -0.17 -21.90
N LEU A 164 5.28 0.78 -22.78
CA LEU A 164 4.98 2.16 -22.40
C LEU A 164 3.51 2.20 -21.95
N GLU A 165 3.26 2.64 -20.72
CA GLU A 165 1.92 2.84 -20.18
C GLU A 165 1.68 4.33 -19.92
N VAL A 166 0.71 4.91 -20.63
CA VAL A 166 0.14 6.24 -20.36
C VAL A 166 -1.23 6.01 -19.77
N GLY A 167 -1.48 6.44 -18.54
CA GLY A 167 -2.59 5.84 -17.84
C GLY A 167 -3.35 6.73 -16.87
N TRP A 168 -4.59 6.33 -16.63
CA TRP A 168 -5.54 7.04 -15.78
C TRP A 168 -5.83 8.44 -16.36
N ILE A 169 -5.97 8.50 -17.68
CA ILE A 169 -6.16 9.72 -18.45
C ILE A 169 -7.63 10.12 -18.34
N ASP A 170 -7.88 11.38 -18.02
CA ASP A 170 -9.22 11.97 -17.93
C ASP A 170 -9.95 11.86 -19.27
N PRO A 171 -11.26 11.56 -19.30
CA PRO A 171 -12.02 11.45 -20.54
C PRO A 171 -12.06 12.74 -21.37
N ALA A 172 -11.81 13.89 -20.76
CA ALA A 172 -11.69 15.17 -21.49
C ALA A 172 -10.39 15.25 -22.32
N SER A 173 -9.39 14.39 -22.04
CA SER A 173 -8.10 14.38 -22.75
C SER A 173 -8.19 13.62 -24.07
N ASN A 174 -7.67 14.20 -25.13
CA ASN A 174 -7.51 13.56 -26.44
C ASN A 174 -6.22 12.73 -26.56
N THR A 175 -5.37 12.67 -25.52
CA THR A 175 -4.11 11.90 -25.51
C THR A 175 -4.30 10.43 -25.94
N PRO A 176 -5.33 9.69 -25.49
CA PRO A 176 -5.55 8.31 -25.93
C PRO A 176 -5.72 8.18 -27.46
N ALA A 177 -6.50 9.07 -28.05
CA ALA A 177 -6.72 9.08 -29.51
C ALA A 177 -5.43 9.44 -30.27
N LEU A 178 -4.64 10.39 -29.77
CA LEU A 178 -3.36 10.79 -30.35
C LEU A 178 -2.34 9.64 -30.29
N ILE A 179 -2.25 8.91 -29.17
CA ILE A 179 -1.39 7.72 -29.07
C ILE A 179 -1.84 6.64 -30.05
N ALA A 180 -3.15 6.38 -30.12
CA ALA A 180 -3.70 5.39 -31.04
C ALA A 180 -3.40 5.74 -32.51
N ASN A 181 -3.49 7.01 -32.91
CA ASN A 181 -3.12 7.50 -34.24
C ASN A 181 -1.62 7.30 -34.51
N ALA A 182 -0.78 7.75 -33.61
CA ALA A 182 0.68 7.60 -33.73
C ALA A 182 1.14 6.13 -33.78
N CYS A 183 0.42 5.24 -33.08
CA CYS A 183 0.64 3.79 -33.17
C CYS A 183 0.22 3.22 -34.52
N ARG A 184 -0.93 3.64 -35.07
CA ARG A 184 -1.41 3.19 -36.39
C ARG A 184 -0.45 3.62 -37.50
N GLU A 185 -0.01 4.87 -37.50
CA GLU A 185 0.96 5.39 -38.48
C GLU A 185 2.28 4.61 -38.50
N ARG A 186 2.70 4.06 -37.34
CA ARG A 186 3.94 3.30 -37.18
C ARG A 186 3.74 1.78 -37.11
N ALA A 187 2.54 1.28 -37.39
CA ALA A 187 2.16 -0.15 -37.29
C ALA A 187 2.48 -0.78 -35.92
N LEU A 188 2.42 0.00 -34.83
CA LEU A 188 2.70 -0.46 -33.48
C LEU A 188 1.49 -1.14 -32.87
N LYS A 189 1.74 -2.11 -31.98
CA LYS A 189 0.68 -2.78 -31.21
C LYS A 189 0.40 -2.00 -29.92
N TYR A 190 -0.89 -1.77 -29.63
CA TYR A 190 -1.34 -1.10 -28.42
C TYR A 190 -2.64 -1.69 -27.89
N THR A 191 -2.94 -1.44 -26.63
CA THR A 191 -4.24 -1.75 -26.02
C THR A 191 -4.80 -0.55 -25.29
N VAL A 192 -6.12 -0.46 -25.23
CA VAL A 192 -6.85 0.58 -24.49
C VAL A 192 -7.72 -0.11 -23.44
N ARG A 193 -7.73 0.43 -22.23
CA ARG A 193 -8.56 -0.04 -21.11
C ARG A 193 -9.21 1.15 -20.42
N HIS A 194 -10.40 0.92 -19.89
CA HIS A 194 -11.16 1.91 -19.16
C HIS A 194 -11.36 1.48 -17.71
N HIS A 195 -11.39 2.44 -16.80
CA HIS A 195 -11.59 2.21 -15.38
C HIS A 195 -12.43 3.31 -14.76
N PRO A 196 -13.41 2.98 -13.90
CA PRO A 196 -14.24 3.96 -13.24
C PRO A 196 -13.43 4.78 -12.22
N CYS A 197 -13.73 6.07 -12.17
CA CYS A 197 -13.25 7.01 -11.18
C CYS A 197 -14.44 7.79 -10.62
N TRP A 198 -14.63 7.74 -9.32
CA TRP A 198 -15.71 8.40 -8.63
C TRP A 198 -15.27 9.78 -8.16
N ARG A 199 -16.13 10.78 -8.41
CA ARG A 199 -15.93 12.17 -8.02
C ARG A 199 -17.17 12.69 -7.30
N TRP A 200 -16.98 13.68 -6.46
CA TRP A 200 -18.07 14.42 -5.87
C TRP A 200 -17.94 15.92 -6.20
N PHE A 201 -19.00 16.53 -6.69
CA PHE A 201 -19.11 17.96 -6.95
C PHE A 201 -20.44 18.50 -6.43
N PRO A 202 -20.46 19.73 -5.83
CA PRO A 202 -21.69 20.39 -5.46
C PRO A 202 -22.54 20.75 -6.71
N PRO A 203 -23.87 20.99 -6.58
CA PRO A 203 -24.63 21.08 -5.32
C PRO A 203 -25.24 19.74 -4.87
N ALA A 204 -24.86 18.62 -5.45
CA ALA A 204 -25.51 17.36 -5.13
C ALA A 204 -25.36 16.97 -3.66
N PRO A 205 -26.45 16.66 -2.95
CA PRO A 205 -26.40 16.28 -1.55
C PRO A 205 -25.66 14.95 -1.40
N GLN A 206 -24.85 14.86 -0.34
CA GLN A 206 -24.19 13.61 0.01
C GLN A 206 -25.22 12.63 0.60
N LYS A 207 -25.15 11.36 0.19
CA LYS A 207 -25.90 10.28 0.84
C LYS A 207 -25.39 10.11 2.28
N PRO A 208 -26.26 10.08 3.31
CA PRO A 208 -25.84 9.97 4.71
C PRO A 208 -25.34 8.55 5.02
N SER A 209 -24.15 8.21 4.57
CA SER A 209 -23.62 6.83 4.62
C SER A 209 -23.04 6.42 5.97
N ALA A 210 -22.64 7.37 6.82
CA ALA A 210 -21.96 7.08 8.08
C ALA A 210 -22.59 7.78 9.30
N GLN A 211 -23.72 8.48 9.15
CA GLN A 211 -24.33 9.29 10.20
C GLN A 211 -24.66 8.52 11.47
N LYS A 212 -25.14 7.26 11.34
CA LYS A 212 -25.44 6.40 12.50
C LYS A 212 -24.20 6.14 13.37
N PHE A 213 -23.04 5.95 12.72
CA PHE A 213 -21.77 5.69 13.42
C PHE A 213 -21.22 6.98 14.04
N LEU A 214 -21.32 8.11 13.34
CA LEU A 214 -20.96 9.41 13.90
C LEU A 214 -21.78 9.71 15.15
N ASN A 215 -23.11 9.48 15.12
CA ASN A 215 -23.99 9.65 16.27
C ASN A 215 -23.65 8.67 17.41
N TRP A 216 -23.16 7.47 17.08
CA TRP A 216 -22.68 6.55 18.09
C TRP A 216 -21.44 7.12 18.79
N TYR A 217 -20.44 7.61 18.06
CA TYR A 217 -19.24 8.22 18.65
C TYR A 217 -19.57 9.46 19.49
N LYS A 218 -20.45 10.34 19.02
CA LYS A 218 -20.89 11.53 19.78
C LYS A 218 -21.54 11.20 21.13
N ARG A 219 -22.11 10.00 21.27
CA ARG A 219 -22.69 9.55 22.54
C ARG A 219 -21.67 8.90 23.46
N HIS A 220 -20.50 8.50 22.95
CA HIS A 220 -19.49 7.74 23.69
C HIS A 220 -18.18 8.52 23.89
N GLY A 221 -18.07 9.75 23.42
CA GLY A 221 -16.88 10.56 23.57
C GLY A 221 -16.98 11.91 22.87
N ASN A 222 -15.98 12.74 23.11
CA ASN A 222 -15.87 14.05 22.47
C ASN A 222 -15.30 13.91 21.05
N VAL A 223 -16.11 14.23 20.04
CA VAL A 223 -15.77 14.12 18.62
C VAL A 223 -15.16 15.42 18.11
N SER A 224 -13.99 15.35 17.46
CA SER A 224 -13.40 16.47 16.71
C SER A 224 -12.96 16.07 15.30
N PHE A 225 -12.87 17.09 14.43
CA PHE A 225 -12.28 17.01 13.11
C PHE A 225 -11.25 18.12 12.98
N ASP A 226 -10.00 17.73 12.72
CA ASP A 226 -8.89 18.65 12.69
C ASP A 226 -8.36 18.79 11.27
N VAL A 227 -7.99 20.01 10.88
CA VAL A 227 -7.22 20.30 9.66
C VAL A 227 -5.80 20.64 10.09
N VAL A 228 -4.84 19.83 9.67
CA VAL A 228 -3.42 20.01 9.98
C VAL A 228 -2.84 21.08 9.07
N ARG A 229 -2.33 22.17 9.63
CA ARG A 229 -1.85 23.33 8.87
C ARG A 229 -0.40 23.71 9.19
N SER A 230 0.06 23.42 10.39
CA SER A 230 1.40 23.77 10.86
C SER A 230 2.36 22.57 10.86
N ALA A 231 3.67 22.84 10.81
CA ALA A 231 4.69 21.81 10.91
C ALA A 231 4.61 21.04 12.24
N ALA A 232 4.28 21.72 13.35
CA ALA A 232 4.13 21.07 14.64
C ALA A 232 2.92 20.12 14.71
N GLU A 233 1.82 20.48 14.07
CA GLU A 233 0.64 19.61 13.94
C GLU A 233 0.95 18.41 13.04
N TRP A 234 1.70 18.62 11.94
CA TRP A 234 2.14 17.55 11.05
C TRP A 234 3.01 16.52 11.77
N GLU A 235 3.98 16.94 12.56
CA GLU A 235 4.83 16.02 13.34
C GLU A 235 3.99 15.12 14.27
N ARG A 236 2.98 15.68 14.95
CA ARG A 236 2.06 14.90 15.81
C ARG A 236 1.11 13.98 15.03
N PHE A 237 0.66 14.43 13.84
CA PHE A 237 -0.27 13.66 12.99
C PHE A 237 0.43 12.50 12.30
N ARG A 238 1.63 12.72 11.70
CA ARG A 238 2.28 11.80 10.77
C ARG A 238 2.63 10.45 11.40
N GLU A 239 3.09 10.43 12.64
CA GLU A 239 3.47 9.20 13.34
C GLU A 239 2.29 8.24 13.43
N GLU A 240 1.17 8.71 13.96
CA GLU A 240 -0.03 7.91 14.09
C GLU A 240 -0.63 7.54 12.73
N TYR A 241 -0.60 8.47 11.77
CA TYR A 241 -1.06 8.23 10.40
C TYR A 241 -0.27 7.11 9.72
N TYR A 242 1.06 7.15 9.77
CA TYR A 242 1.89 6.11 9.18
C TYR A 242 1.71 4.77 9.89
N ARG A 243 1.62 4.78 11.23
CA ARG A 243 1.39 3.59 12.04
C ARG A 243 0.06 2.93 11.69
N GLN A 244 -1.04 3.66 11.69
CA GLN A 244 -2.38 3.13 11.36
C GLN A 244 -2.44 2.61 9.93
N HIS A 245 -1.89 3.36 8.96
CA HIS A 245 -1.87 2.94 7.57
C HIS A 245 -1.06 1.65 7.39
N SER A 246 0.12 1.55 8.01
CA SER A 246 0.98 0.37 7.95
C SER A 246 0.31 -0.85 8.57
N LEU A 247 -0.32 -0.72 9.75
CA LEU A 247 -1.10 -1.77 10.38
C LEU A 247 -2.23 -2.27 9.47
N ARG A 248 -2.96 -1.35 8.83
CA ARG A 248 -4.02 -1.70 7.88
C ARG A 248 -3.49 -2.48 6.66
N GLN A 249 -2.32 -2.12 6.12
CA GLN A 249 -1.70 -2.86 5.01
C GLN A 249 -1.30 -4.26 5.45
N VAL A 250 -0.64 -4.39 6.59
CA VAL A 250 -0.25 -5.69 7.17
C VAL A 250 -1.48 -6.56 7.43
N HIS A 251 -2.55 -5.98 8.00
CA HIS A 251 -3.82 -6.70 8.21
C HIS A 251 -4.43 -7.19 6.89
N ALA A 252 -4.34 -6.40 5.83
CA ALA A 252 -4.80 -6.78 4.49
C ALA A 252 -3.85 -7.73 3.74
N GLY A 253 -2.75 -8.20 4.36
CA GLY A 253 -1.73 -9.04 3.74
C GLY A 253 -0.93 -8.33 2.64
N ARG A 254 -0.80 -7.00 2.74
CA ARG A 254 -0.10 -6.15 1.77
C ARG A 254 1.23 -5.66 2.35
N PRO A 255 2.22 -5.30 1.50
CA PRO A 255 3.44 -4.66 1.94
C PRO A 255 3.15 -3.34 2.68
N ILE A 256 4.03 -2.99 3.61
CA ILE A 256 4.03 -1.67 4.25
C ILE A 256 4.24 -0.63 3.15
N ALA A 257 3.26 0.28 2.99
CA ALA A 257 3.29 1.26 1.91
C ALA A 257 4.17 2.46 2.24
N PHE A 258 4.39 2.77 3.52
CA PHE A 258 5.23 3.86 3.99
C PHE A 258 6.59 3.31 4.43
N ASP A 259 7.49 3.17 3.46
CA ASP A 259 8.93 3.02 3.72
C ASP A 259 9.58 4.39 3.95
N ALA A 260 10.88 4.41 4.28
CA ALA A 260 11.61 5.64 4.57
C ALA A 260 11.56 6.66 3.42
N ARG A 261 11.56 6.20 2.15
CA ARG A 261 11.47 7.08 0.98
C ARG A 261 10.11 7.74 0.86
N LYS A 262 9.06 6.97 1.08
CA LYS A 262 7.69 7.47 0.99
C LYS A 262 7.35 8.41 2.13
N THR A 263 7.84 8.16 3.34
CA THR A 263 7.68 9.09 4.46
C THR A 263 8.41 10.40 4.19
N ASP A 264 9.67 10.36 3.68
CA ASP A 264 10.42 11.57 3.26
C ASP A 264 9.68 12.34 2.16
N LEU A 265 9.11 11.64 1.18
CA LEU A 265 8.30 12.28 0.13
C LEU A 265 7.10 13.02 0.71
N TYR A 266 6.32 12.39 1.59
CA TYR A 266 5.15 13.02 2.20
C TYR A 266 5.53 14.21 3.08
N ASP A 267 6.65 14.13 3.80
CA ASP A 267 7.18 15.24 4.59
C ASP A 267 7.59 16.43 3.70
N ARG A 268 8.22 16.17 2.55
CA ARG A 268 8.56 17.20 1.57
C ARG A 268 7.34 17.81 0.91
N LEU A 269 6.36 17.00 0.52
CA LEU A 269 5.12 17.47 -0.10
C LEU A 269 4.30 18.32 0.87
N PHE A 270 4.23 17.94 2.15
CA PHE A 270 3.56 18.74 3.17
C PHE A 270 4.19 20.13 3.36
N ARG A 271 5.53 20.20 3.30
CA ARG A 271 6.31 21.44 3.47
C ARG A 271 6.52 22.23 2.17
N SER A 272 6.09 21.68 1.04
CA SER A 272 6.26 22.33 -0.25
C SER A 272 5.31 23.51 -0.41
N ALA A 273 5.81 24.63 -0.92
CA ALA A 273 4.98 25.74 -1.35
C ALA A 273 4.28 25.47 -2.70
N ASP A 274 4.84 24.56 -3.52
CA ASP A 274 4.35 24.27 -4.87
C ASP A 274 3.24 23.20 -4.89
N VAL A 275 3.05 22.47 -3.76
CA VAL A 275 2.07 21.39 -3.64
C VAL A 275 1.15 21.67 -2.46
N GLN A 276 -0.09 22.03 -2.74
CA GLN A 276 -1.07 22.26 -1.69
C GLN A 276 -1.56 20.94 -1.09
N SER A 277 -0.97 20.56 0.04
CA SER A 277 -1.40 19.38 0.81
C SER A 277 -2.65 19.72 1.64
N HIS A 278 -3.55 18.74 1.75
CA HIS A 278 -4.76 18.81 2.58
C HIS A 278 -4.77 17.62 3.54
N VAL A 279 -4.53 17.89 4.81
CA VAL A 279 -4.38 16.86 5.85
C VAL A 279 -5.46 17.03 6.90
N THR A 280 -6.19 15.95 7.17
CA THR A 280 -7.33 15.97 8.10
C THR A 280 -7.34 14.74 9.00
N ALA A 281 -7.84 14.90 10.22
CA ALA A 281 -8.03 13.85 11.19
C ALA A 281 -9.44 13.84 11.77
N PHE A 282 -9.98 12.65 12.02
CA PHE A 282 -11.16 12.41 12.84
C PHE A 282 -10.72 11.83 14.18
N ARG A 283 -11.09 12.47 15.28
CA ARG A 283 -10.71 12.07 16.64
C ARG A 283 -11.92 11.86 17.54
N VAL A 284 -11.73 11.00 18.55
CA VAL A 284 -12.64 10.83 19.68
C VAL A 284 -11.79 10.85 20.94
N ASP A 285 -12.11 11.72 21.89
CA ASP A 285 -11.33 11.96 23.12
C ASP A 285 -9.83 12.13 22.85
N GLY A 286 -9.50 12.92 21.81
CA GLY A 286 -8.13 13.18 21.37
C GLY A 286 -7.47 12.05 20.57
N THR A 287 -8.00 10.82 20.60
CA THR A 287 -7.46 9.68 19.88
C THR A 287 -7.86 9.74 18.41
N MET A 288 -6.90 9.66 17.49
CA MET A 288 -7.16 9.63 16.05
C MET A 288 -7.74 8.29 15.62
N LEU A 289 -8.97 8.29 15.08
CA LEU A 289 -9.64 7.12 14.54
C LEU A 289 -9.48 6.99 13.03
N ALA A 290 -9.36 8.10 12.32
CA ALA A 290 -9.01 8.15 10.91
C ALA A 290 -8.18 9.38 10.59
N GLY A 291 -7.25 9.23 9.67
CA GLY A 291 -6.45 10.29 9.10
C GLY A 291 -6.48 10.24 7.57
N HIS A 292 -6.34 11.39 6.95
CA HIS A 292 -6.26 11.52 5.50
C HIS A 292 -5.17 12.52 5.14
N PHE A 293 -4.33 12.15 4.18
CA PHE A 293 -3.39 13.03 3.50
C PHE A 293 -3.75 13.05 2.01
N GLY A 294 -4.23 14.16 1.54
CA GLY A 294 -4.58 14.41 0.14
C GLY A 294 -3.93 15.69 -0.37
N TYR A 295 -4.32 16.09 -1.56
CA TYR A 295 -3.78 17.26 -2.25
C TYR A 295 -4.91 18.09 -2.85
N VAL A 296 -4.76 19.40 -2.88
CA VAL A 296 -5.69 20.27 -3.60
C VAL A 296 -5.08 20.68 -4.92
N TRP A 297 -5.78 20.40 -6.00
CA TRP A 297 -5.40 20.81 -7.35
C TRP A 297 -6.54 21.57 -8.00
N ARG A 298 -6.29 22.84 -8.33
CA ARG A 298 -7.29 23.73 -8.94
C ARG A 298 -8.64 23.74 -8.17
N GLY A 299 -8.56 23.76 -6.85
CA GLY A 299 -9.72 23.76 -5.96
C GLY A 299 -10.34 22.38 -5.70
N VAL A 300 -9.95 21.33 -6.39
CA VAL A 300 -10.44 19.96 -6.18
C VAL A 300 -9.52 19.20 -5.26
N LEU A 301 -10.07 18.60 -4.20
CA LEU A 301 -9.32 17.70 -3.32
C LEU A 301 -9.12 16.35 -4.02
N LEU A 302 -7.87 15.91 -4.15
CA LEU A 302 -7.49 14.58 -4.63
C LEU A 302 -7.33 13.64 -3.43
N LEU A 303 -8.03 12.49 -3.45
CA LEU A 303 -7.97 11.50 -2.39
C LEU A 303 -6.59 10.85 -2.31
N GLY A 304 -5.92 11.04 -1.18
CA GLY A 304 -4.75 10.24 -0.83
C GLY A 304 -5.10 8.99 0.00
N PRO A 305 -4.13 8.19 0.39
CA PRO A 305 -4.37 6.97 1.16
C PRO A 305 -4.91 7.31 2.57
N PRO A 306 -6.10 6.81 2.96
CA PRO A 306 -6.59 7.01 4.32
C PRO A 306 -5.89 6.09 5.31
N SER A 307 -5.68 6.56 6.53
CA SER A 307 -5.42 5.70 7.70
C SER A 307 -6.70 5.48 8.50
N ILE A 308 -6.78 4.35 9.18
CA ILE A 308 -7.85 4.05 10.14
C ILE A 308 -7.28 3.29 11.33
N ARG A 309 -7.83 3.53 12.49
CA ARG A 309 -7.64 2.69 13.66
C ARG A 309 -8.40 1.38 13.44
N LEU A 310 -7.69 0.25 13.45
CA LEU A 310 -8.25 -1.04 13.07
C LEU A 310 -9.35 -1.53 14.00
N GLU A 311 -9.25 -1.21 15.29
CA GLU A 311 -10.23 -1.55 16.31
C GLU A 311 -11.61 -0.94 16.01
N ASP A 312 -11.62 0.15 15.25
CA ASP A 312 -12.83 0.89 14.87
C ASP A 312 -13.30 0.64 13.43
N GLU A 313 -12.63 -0.24 12.67
CA GLU A 313 -12.88 -0.50 11.24
C GLU A 313 -14.37 -0.78 10.95
N GLN A 314 -15.06 -1.52 11.82
CA GLN A 314 -16.49 -1.85 11.66
C GLN A 314 -17.41 -0.64 11.67
N ARG A 315 -16.97 0.50 12.26
CA ARG A 315 -17.71 1.76 12.32
C ARG A 315 -17.31 2.75 11.23
N SER A 316 -16.48 2.29 10.29
CA SER A 316 -16.11 3.04 9.08
C SER A 316 -15.58 4.47 9.33
N PRO A 317 -14.57 4.69 10.21
CA PRO A 317 -14.13 6.03 10.59
C PRO A 317 -13.63 6.88 9.41
N ALA A 318 -13.01 6.26 8.40
CA ALA A 318 -12.61 6.98 7.17
C ALA A 318 -13.81 7.52 6.39
N VAL A 319 -14.93 6.79 6.35
CA VAL A 319 -16.15 7.27 5.67
C VAL A 319 -16.76 8.44 6.44
N ILE A 320 -16.69 8.44 7.78
CA ILE A 320 -17.11 9.58 8.61
C ILE A 320 -16.25 10.82 8.26
N LEU A 321 -14.92 10.67 8.23
CA LEU A 321 -14.00 11.75 7.90
C LEU A 321 -14.27 12.33 6.50
N PHE A 322 -14.39 11.47 5.49
CA PHE A 322 -14.67 11.95 4.12
C PHE A 322 -16.05 12.58 3.97
N SER A 323 -17.05 12.06 4.69
CA SER A 323 -18.38 12.69 4.74
C SER A 323 -18.31 14.09 5.32
N TRP A 324 -17.53 14.28 6.38
CA TRP A 324 -17.33 15.59 6.99
C TRP A 324 -16.59 16.55 6.03
N ILE A 325 -15.54 16.10 5.34
CA ILE A 325 -14.84 16.92 4.32
C ILE A 325 -15.82 17.38 3.24
N ILE A 326 -16.66 16.49 2.74
CA ILE A 326 -17.64 16.83 1.70
C ILE A 326 -18.69 17.83 2.22
N GLN A 327 -19.20 17.63 3.44
CA GLN A 327 -20.19 18.51 4.05
C GLN A 327 -19.64 19.93 4.34
N ASN A 328 -18.36 20.05 4.59
CA ASN A 328 -17.68 21.30 4.88
C ASN A 328 -16.79 21.78 3.70
N ALA A 329 -17.02 21.28 2.49
CA ALA A 329 -16.16 21.57 1.34
C ALA A 329 -16.02 23.07 1.07
N SER A 330 -17.11 23.84 1.16
CA SER A 330 -17.09 25.30 0.99
C SER A 330 -16.19 25.99 2.01
N ASP A 331 -16.33 25.64 3.29
CA ASP A 331 -15.54 26.23 4.39
C ASP A 331 -14.06 25.84 4.30
N LEU A 332 -13.77 24.69 3.68
CA LEU A 332 -12.43 24.20 3.38
C LEU A 332 -11.86 24.78 2.08
N GLY A 333 -12.60 25.63 1.35
CA GLY A 333 -12.19 26.20 0.07
C GLY A 333 -12.13 25.18 -1.07
N LEU A 334 -12.94 24.11 -1.00
CA LEU A 334 -12.94 23.03 -1.98
C LEU A 334 -14.12 23.14 -2.93
N SER A 335 -13.85 23.10 -4.23
CA SER A 335 -14.87 23.07 -5.29
C SER A 335 -15.35 21.65 -5.65
N GLY A 336 -14.66 20.61 -5.17
CA GLY A 336 -14.99 19.21 -5.41
C GLY A 336 -14.06 18.25 -4.69
N PHE A 337 -14.40 16.97 -4.76
CA PHE A 337 -13.58 15.89 -4.22
C PHE A 337 -13.44 14.78 -5.26
N ASP A 338 -12.25 14.63 -5.80
CA ASP A 338 -11.88 13.53 -6.69
C ASP A 338 -11.41 12.35 -5.83
N LEU A 339 -12.17 11.26 -5.86
CA LEU A 339 -11.88 10.05 -5.09
C LEU A 339 -10.80 9.19 -5.75
N THR A 340 -10.23 9.66 -6.85
CA THR A 340 -9.13 9.06 -7.60
C THR A 340 -9.40 7.64 -8.10
N ILE A 341 -8.36 6.93 -8.54
CA ILE A 341 -8.49 5.61 -9.17
C ILE A 341 -9.09 4.55 -8.24
N GLY A 342 -9.93 3.68 -8.80
CA GLY A 342 -10.49 2.50 -8.13
C GLY A 342 -12.01 2.55 -7.92
N ASP A 343 -12.59 1.36 -7.91
CA ASP A 343 -14.04 1.11 -7.86
C ASP A 343 -14.45 0.43 -6.55
N SER A 344 -14.12 1.05 -5.41
CA SER A 344 -14.50 0.53 -4.09
C SER A 344 -15.87 1.04 -3.64
N ASP A 345 -16.60 0.24 -2.86
CA ASP A 345 -17.94 0.55 -2.40
C ASP A 345 -18.03 1.87 -1.61
N PHE A 346 -16.97 2.24 -0.88
CA PHE A 346 -16.97 3.51 -0.18
C PHE A 346 -16.89 4.70 -1.14
N LYS A 347 -16.16 4.59 -2.27
CA LYS A 347 -16.09 5.63 -3.31
C LYS A 347 -17.43 5.80 -4.02
N LYS A 348 -18.13 4.70 -4.31
CA LYS A 348 -19.49 4.73 -4.87
C LYS A 348 -20.50 5.40 -3.94
N ARG A 349 -20.31 5.25 -2.63
CA ARG A 349 -21.18 5.90 -1.63
C ARG A 349 -20.92 7.38 -1.46
N LEU A 350 -19.67 7.82 -1.61
CA LEU A 350 -19.26 9.21 -1.44
C LEU A 350 -19.40 10.01 -2.73
N GLY A 351 -19.08 9.43 -3.88
CA GLY A 351 -19.15 10.08 -5.18
C GLY A 351 -20.58 10.24 -5.70
N ASN A 352 -20.81 11.32 -6.44
CA ASN A 352 -22.07 11.58 -7.15
C ASN A 352 -21.90 11.50 -8.67
N THR A 353 -20.67 11.50 -9.17
CA THR A 353 -20.32 11.40 -10.59
C THR A 353 -19.30 10.29 -10.79
N CYS A 354 -19.49 9.48 -11.82
CA CYS A 354 -18.54 8.46 -12.23
C CYS A 354 -18.04 8.77 -13.64
N VAL A 355 -16.72 8.89 -13.80
CA VAL A 355 -16.08 9.06 -15.12
C VAL A 355 -15.22 7.84 -15.43
N GLU A 356 -14.98 7.55 -16.71
CA GLU A 356 -14.12 6.46 -17.15
C GLU A 356 -12.74 7.00 -17.53
N LEU A 357 -11.74 6.69 -16.71
CA LEU A 357 -10.34 6.98 -17.01
C LEU A 357 -9.79 5.98 -18.01
N THR A 358 -8.97 6.45 -18.94
CA THR A 358 -8.39 5.63 -20.00
C THR A 358 -6.92 5.29 -19.71
N ILE A 359 -6.53 4.04 -19.96
CA ILE A 359 -5.14 3.58 -19.96
C ILE A 359 -4.80 3.10 -21.37
N VAL A 360 -3.70 3.60 -21.93
CA VAL A 360 -3.14 3.13 -23.20
C VAL A 360 -1.79 2.46 -22.92
N GLU A 361 -1.65 1.22 -23.37
CA GLU A 361 -0.39 0.46 -23.31
C GLU A 361 0.16 0.30 -24.73
N VAL A 362 1.36 0.79 -25.00
CA VAL A 362 2.08 0.61 -26.28
C VAL A 362 3.17 -0.45 -26.07
N TYR A 363 3.29 -1.39 -26.99
CA TYR A 363 4.17 -2.53 -26.85
C TYR A 363 5.43 -2.37 -27.71
N PRO A 364 6.63 -2.78 -27.20
CA PRO A 364 7.89 -2.67 -27.93
C PRO A 364 7.94 -3.57 -29.18
N GLY A 365 7.04 -4.56 -29.26
CA GLY A 365 6.95 -5.46 -30.40
C GLY A 365 5.77 -6.42 -30.31
N PRO A 366 5.44 -7.15 -31.39
CA PRO A 366 4.28 -8.03 -31.45
C PRO A 366 4.33 -9.18 -30.44
N VAL A 367 5.50 -9.74 -30.15
CA VAL A 367 5.67 -10.83 -29.17
C VAL A 367 5.21 -10.38 -27.78
N ALA A 368 5.65 -9.20 -27.33
CA ALA A 368 5.25 -8.64 -26.04
C ALA A 368 3.73 -8.44 -25.95
N TYR A 369 3.12 -7.98 -27.03
CA TYR A 369 1.67 -7.83 -27.16
C TYR A 369 0.93 -9.16 -27.03
N TYR A 370 1.32 -10.20 -27.82
CA TYR A 370 0.65 -11.50 -27.79
C TYR A 370 0.80 -12.22 -26.44
N VAL A 371 2.00 -12.20 -25.85
CA VAL A 371 2.23 -12.76 -24.51
C VAL A 371 1.32 -12.11 -23.47
N ARG A 372 1.17 -10.78 -23.54
CA ARG A 372 0.28 -10.04 -22.65
C ARG A 372 -1.19 -10.39 -22.89
N SER A 373 -1.62 -10.46 -24.14
CA SER A 373 -3.01 -10.78 -24.52
C SER A 373 -3.42 -12.17 -24.06
N VAL A 374 -2.57 -13.19 -24.28
CA VAL A 374 -2.81 -14.56 -23.79
C VAL A 374 -2.89 -14.60 -22.28
N ARG A 375 -1.96 -13.94 -21.58
CA ARG A 375 -1.98 -13.86 -20.11
C ARG A 375 -3.23 -13.17 -19.59
N SER A 376 -3.64 -12.07 -20.21
CA SER A 376 -4.85 -11.32 -19.81
C SER A 376 -6.12 -12.16 -20.04
N GLY A 377 -6.21 -12.86 -21.17
CA GLY A 377 -7.30 -13.79 -21.48
C GLY A 377 -7.40 -14.93 -20.47
N ALA A 378 -6.28 -15.57 -20.14
CA ALA A 378 -6.23 -16.63 -19.13
C ALA A 378 -6.66 -16.15 -17.73
N VAL A 379 -6.22 -14.96 -17.31
CA VAL A 379 -6.64 -14.36 -16.03
C VAL A 379 -8.13 -14.02 -16.04
N SER A 380 -8.65 -13.49 -17.15
CA SER A 380 -10.09 -13.17 -17.30
C SER A 380 -10.94 -14.44 -17.26
N ALA A 381 -10.56 -15.49 -17.95
CA ALA A 381 -11.23 -16.78 -17.92
C ALA A 381 -11.23 -17.39 -16.50
N ALA A 382 -10.08 -17.41 -15.83
CA ALA A 382 -9.98 -17.86 -14.45
C ALA A 382 -10.87 -17.04 -13.50
N LYS A 383 -10.92 -15.73 -13.68
CA LYS A 383 -11.79 -14.83 -12.91
C LYS A 383 -13.26 -15.18 -13.09
N THR A 384 -13.68 -15.43 -14.32
CA THR A 384 -15.08 -15.80 -14.63
C THR A 384 -15.45 -17.15 -13.99
N VAL A 385 -14.57 -18.14 -14.05
CA VAL A 385 -14.78 -19.47 -13.44
C VAL A 385 -14.90 -19.35 -11.91
N VAL A 386 -13.95 -18.67 -11.27
CA VAL A 386 -13.95 -18.53 -9.79
C VAL A 386 -15.16 -17.72 -9.31
N LYS A 387 -15.58 -16.68 -10.04
CA LYS A 387 -16.79 -15.91 -9.71
C LYS A 387 -18.07 -16.75 -9.84
N LYS A 388 -18.14 -17.64 -10.82
CA LYS A 388 -19.30 -18.55 -10.98
C LYS A 388 -19.40 -19.60 -9.87
N ILE A 389 -18.27 -20.06 -9.32
CA ILE A 389 -18.22 -21.13 -8.31
C ILE A 389 -18.36 -20.58 -6.89
N GLY A 390 -17.76 -19.45 -6.57
CA GLY A 390 -17.63 -18.96 -5.20
C GLY A 390 -18.02 -17.50 -4.94
N GLY A 391 -18.60 -16.81 -5.93
CA GLY A 391 -18.95 -15.40 -5.81
C GLY A 391 -17.74 -14.45 -5.92
N GLU A 392 -18.03 -13.15 -5.82
CA GLU A 392 -16.99 -12.11 -6.02
C GLU A 392 -15.95 -12.06 -4.89
N ASP A 393 -16.36 -12.39 -3.67
CA ASP A 393 -15.46 -12.37 -2.51
C ASP A 393 -14.51 -13.57 -2.51
N ALA A 394 -14.94 -14.74 -2.98
CA ALA A 394 -14.06 -15.89 -3.19
C ALA A 394 -12.98 -15.59 -4.24
N TRP A 395 -13.31 -14.85 -5.31
CA TRP A 395 -12.30 -14.39 -6.26
C TRP A 395 -11.28 -13.44 -5.61
N LYS A 396 -11.75 -12.43 -4.89
CA LYS A 396 -10.88 -11.45 -4.22
C LYS A 396 -9.92 -12.09 -3.23
N THR A 397 -10.39 -13.06 -2.44
CA THR A 397 -9.57 -13.77 -1.43
C THR A 397 -8.63 -14.79 -2.07
N THR A 398 -9.14 -15.66 -2.96
CA THR A 398 -8.36 -16.76 -3.55
C THR A 398 -7.30 -16.26 -4.53
N VAL A 399 -7.64 -15.29 -5.38
CA VAL A 399 -6.68 -14.76 -6.38
C VAL A 399 -5.66 -13.82 -5.76
N LYS A 400 -6.05 -13.00 -4.77
CA LYS A 400 -5.08 -12.19 -4.03
C LYS A 400 -4.10 -13.08 -3.25
N ALA A 401 -4.59 -14.12 -2.59
CA ALA A 401 -3.75 -15.09 -1.89
C ALA A 401 -2.83 -15.86 -2.86
N ALA A 402 -3.35 -16.29 -4.00
CA ALA A 402 -2.55 -16.98 -5.03
C ALA A 402 -1.52 -16.07 -5.69
N ALA A 403 -1.88 -14.82 -6.00
CA ALA A 403 -0.97 -13.83 -6.56
C ALA A 403 0.15 -13.48 -5.56
N ALA A 404 -0.20 -13.19 -4.31
CA ALA A 404 0.78 -12.94 -3.24
C ALA A 404 1.70 -14.14 -3.00
N TRP A 405 1.15 -15.37 -3.06
CA TRP A 405 1.94 -16.60 -2.95
C TRP A 405 2.87 -16.82 -4.15
N LEU A 406 2.43 -16.53 -5.38
CA LEU A 406 3.25 -16.61 -6.58
C LEU A 406 4.37 -15.56 -6.59
N ASP A 407 4.08 -14.34 -6.17
CA ASP A 407 5.07 -13.27 -6.07
C ASP A 407 6.08 -13.58 -4.96
N TYR A 408 5.64 -14.09 -3.82
CA TYR A 408 6.51 -14.62 -2.77
C TYR A 408 7.42 -15.73 -3.28
N LYS A 409 6.89 -16.72 -4.01
CA LYS A 409 7.68 -17.80 -4.60
C LYS A 409 8.68 -17.31 -5.65
N ARG A 410 8.27 -16.38 -6.52
CA ARG A 410 9.16 -15.79 -7.53
C ARG A 410 10.30 -15.00 -6.89
N GLN A 411 9.99 -14.21 -5.87
CA GLN A 411 11.00 -13.44 -5.15
C GLN A 411 11.98 -14.37 -4.44
N ARG A 412 11.49 -15.38 -3.75
CA ARG A 412 12.33 -16.39 -3.10
C ARG A 412 13.22 -17.16 -4.09
N LEU A 413 12.71 -17.50 -5.27
CA LEU A 413 13.50 -18.14 -6.34
C LEU A 413 14.59 -17.20 -6.90
N ARG A 414 14.32 -15.90 -7.00
CA ARG A 414 15.32 -14.89 -7.42
C ARG A 414 16.42 -14.70 -6.37
N GLU A 415 16.07 -14.74 -5.09
CA GLU A 415 16.99 -14.60 -3.96
C GLU A 415 17.91 -15.81 -3.78
N MET A 416 17.46 -17.00 -4.19
CA MET A 416 18.18 -18.28 -3.95
C MET A 416 19.26 -18.61 -4.97
N GLY A 417 19.42 -17.88 -6.05
CA GLY A 417 20.33 -18.23 -7.15
C GLY A 417 19.85 -19.45 -7.97
N GLY A 418 20.23 -19.53 -9.25
CA GLY A 418 19.64 -20.48 -10.20
C GLY A 418 19.74 -21.96 -9.79
N TRP A 419 20.87 -22.42 -9.23
CA TRP A 419 21.08 -23.82 -8.80
C TRP A 419 20.26 -24.22 -7.58
N THR A 420 20.20 -23.36 -6.56
CA THR A 420 19.39 -23.59 -5.35
C THR A 420 17.90 -23.51 -5.66
N ALA A 421 17.49 -22.67 -6.60
CA ALA A 421 16.11 -22.60 -7.10
C ALA A 421 15.69 -23.87 -7.85
N ALA A 422 16.56 -24.41 -8.71
CA ALA A 422 16.32 -25.67 -9.42
C ALA A 422 16.21 -26.85 -8.45
N ARG A 423 17.13 -26.95 -7.48
CA ARG A 423 17.10 -27.98 -6.42
C ARG A 423 15.82 -27.88 -5.56
N ALA A 424 15.40 -26.67 -5.20
CA ALA A 424 14.17 -26.47 -4.45
C ALA A 424 12.92 -26.85 -5.26
N ALA A 425 12.91 -26.60 -6.57
CA ALA A 425 11.81 -26.98 -7.46
C ALA A 425 11.72 -28.51 -7.62
N VAL A 426 12.85 -29.18 -7.80
CA VAL A 426 12.93 -30.66 -7.86
C VAL A 426 12.48 -31.27 -6.53
N THR A 427 12.97 -30.76 -5.40
CA THR A 427 12.55 -31.22 -4.07
C THR A 427 11.06 -31.03 -3.84
N ALA A 428 10.50 -29.89 -4.28
CA ALA A 428 9.06 -29.63 -4.19
C ALA A 428 8.22 -30.52 -5.12
N ALA A 429 8.75 -30.93 -6.28
CA ALA A 429 8.10 -31.88 -7.17
C ALA A 429 8.13 -33.31 -6.58
N LEU A 430 9.28 -33.74 -6.07
CA LEU A 430 9.44 -35.02 -5.41
C LEU A 430 8.58 -35.12 -4.13
N SER A 431 8.46 -34.04 -3.36
CA SER A 431 7.61 -34.01 -2.18
C SER A 431 6.10 -34.16 -2.48
N ARG A 432 5.66 -33.88 -3.72
CA ARG A 432 4.28 -34.17 -4.15
C ARG A 432 4.02 -35.67 -4.34
N VAL A 433 5.04 -36.43 -4.67
CA VAL A 433 4.98 -37.88 -4.88
C VAL A 433 5.20 -38.61 -3.57
N TYR A 434 6.24 -38.25 -2.84
CA TYR A 434 6.60 -38.86 -1.57
C TYR A 434 6.98 -37.79 -0.54
N GLU A 435 6.38 -37.87 0.64
CA GLU A 435 6.67 -37.00 1.78
C GLU A 435 6.77 -37.82 3.06
N LYS A 436 7.86 -37.61 3.80
CA LYS A 436 8.07 -38.19 5.14
C LYS A 436 8.38 -37.04 6.09
N ARG A 437 7.62 -36.95 7.19
CA ARG A 437 7.88 -36.00 8.27
C ARG A 437 7.74 -36.69 9.61
N THR A 438 8.49 -36.21 10.59
CA THR A 438 8.34 -36.64 11.98
C THR A 438 8.08 -35.38 12.81
N GLY A 439 6.93 -35.28 13.42
CA GLY A 439 6.55 -34.25 14.36
C GLY A 439 6.79 -34.74 15.79
N LEU A 440 7.36 -33.91 16.61
CA LEU A 440 7.65 -34.16 18.01
C LEU A 440 6.71 -33.31 18.86
N VAL A 441 6.11 -33.90 19.87
CA VAL A 441 5.28 -33.23 20.86
C VAL A 441 6.04 -33.16 22.17
N TYR A 442 6.24 -31.95 22.65
CA TYR A 442 6.85 -31.67 23.93
C TYR A 442 5.82 -31.16 24.92
N ALA A 443 5.97 -31.51 26.18
CA ALA A 443 5.18 -30.98 27.27
C ALA A 443 6.06 -30.63 28.47
N MET A 444 5.55 -29.73 29.34
CA MET A 444 6.17 -29.41 30.61
C MET A 444 5.14 -28.99 31.65
N THR A 445 5.48 -29.19 32.91
CA THR A 445 4.76 -28.68 34.10
C THR A 445 5.45 -27.43 34.65
N PRO A 446 4.82 -26.67 35.58
CA PRO A 446 5.44 -25.49 36.17
C PRO A 446 6.82 -25.75 36.82
N GLU A 447 6.98 -26.93 37.47
CA GLU A 447 8.18 -27.30 38.20
C GLU A 447 9.40 -27.56 37.27
N GLN A 448 9.13 -27.84 36.00
CA GLN A 448 10.14 -28.13 34.99
C GLN A 448 10.66 -26.86 34.30
N LEU A 449 10.08 -25.71 34.59
CA LEU A 449 10.48 -24.46 33.94
C LEU A 449 11.86 -24.01 34.40
N HIS A 450 12.80 -23.91 33.44
CA HIS A 450 14.12 -23.32 33.61
C HIS A 450 14.14 -21.94 32.95
N PRO A 451 13.89 -20.84 33.71
CA PRO A 451 13.86 -19.50 33.13
C PRO A 451 15.21 -19.10 32.52
N LEU A 452 15.18 -18.60 31.29
CA LEU A 452 16.35 -18.14 30.58
C LEU A 452 16.16 -16.69 30.12
N GLU A 453 17.22 -15.91 30.30
CA GLU A 453 17.28 -14.52 29.87
C GLU A 453 17.98 -14.40 28.49
N PRO A 454 17.67 -13.37 27.69
CA PRO A 454 18.38 -13.12 26.46
C PRO A 454 19.82 -12.68 26.72
N ARG A 455 20.72 -12.96 25.78
CA ARG A 455 22.07 -12.40 25.81
C ARG A 455 22.05 -11.00 25.20
N LEU A 456 22.10 -10.00 26.05
CA LEU A 456 22.10 -8.60 25.65
C LEU A 456 23.55 -8.10 25.46
N VAL A 457 23.73 -7.13 24.59
CA VAL A 457 24.95 -6.33 24.50
C VAL A 457 24.92 -5.29 25.64
N ALA A 458 26.07 -4.82 26.08
CA ALA A 458 26.14 -3.83 27.16
C ALA A 458 25.28 -2.60 26.83
N GLY A 459 24.36 -2.26 27.74
CA GLY A 459 23.44 -1.15 27.60
C GLY A 459 22.10 -1.46 26.93
N GLU A 460 21.94 -2.63 26.30
CA GLU A 460 20.65 -3.03 25.73
C GLU A 460 19.62 -3.38 26.80
N GLN A 461 18.36 -3.04 26.55
CA GLN A 461 17.21 -3.43 27.37
C GLN A 461 16.20 -4.21 26.50
N TYR A 462 15.41 -5.08 27.13
CA TYR A 462 14.36 -5.81 26.43
C TYR A 462 13.03 -5.77 27.18
N GLU A 463 11.97 -5.84 26.42
CA GLU A 463 10.59 -5.89 26.90
C GLU A 463 9.83 -7.03 26.23
N VAL A 464 8.86 -7.61 26.96
CA VAL A 464 7.97 -8.64 26.42
C VAL A 464 6.54 -8.17 26.56
N HIS A 465 5.85 -8.03 25.42
CA HIS A 465 4.48 -7.55 25.37
C HIS A 465 3.51 -8.65 24.94
N ASP A 466 2.28 -8.56 25.44
CA ASP A 466 1.16 -9.43 25.07
C ASP A 466 0.17 -8.65 24.21
N ASN A 467 -0.22 -9.22 23.07
CA ASN A 467 -1.16 -8.65 22.10
C ASN A 467 -0.78 -7.27 21.54
N CYS A 468 0.47 -6.85 21.68
CA CYS A 468 0.94 -5.61 21.09
C CYS A 468 1.25 -5.81 19.60
N VAL A 469 0.23 -5.70 18.75
CA VAL A 469 0.39 -5.87 17.30
C VAL A 469 1.28 -4.77 16.70
N ALA A 470 1.36 -3.60 17.34
CA ALA A 470 2.23 -2.52 16.91
C ALA A 470 3.72 -2.91 16.91
N ASP A 471 4.15 -3.81 17.79
CA ASP A 471 5.53 -4.29 17.83
C ASP A 471 5.97 -4.99 16.53
N LEU A 472 5.02 -5.59 15.80
CA LEU A 472 5.32 -6.20 14.51
C LEU A 472 5.79 -5.18 13.45
N LEU A 473 5.53 -3.89 13.65
CA LEU A 473 6.02 -2.80 12.81
C LEU A 473 7.45 -2.37 13.18
N LEU A 474 7.95 -2.75 14.36
CA LEU A 474 9.32 -2.49 14.81
C LEU A 474 10.35 -3.40 14.15
N TRP A 475 9.93 -4.19 13.20
CA TRP A 475 10.84 -4.98 12.38
C TRP A 475 11.57 -4.09 11.38
N THR A 476 12.76 -3.68 11.72
CA THR A 476 13.62 -2.80 10.91
C THR A 476 14.61 -3.55 10.04
N GLY A 477 14.57 -4.88 10.04
CA GLY A 477 15.53 -5.73 9.34
C GLY A 477 15.59 -5.42 7.84
N SER A 478 16.77 -5.07 7.38
CA SER A 478 17.16 -4.92 5.95
C SER A 478 17.23 -6.26 5.21
N SER A 479 16.47 -7.25 5.68
CA SER A 479 16.41 -8.56 5.02
C SER A 479 15.79 -8.43 3.64
N PRO A 480 16.37 -9.04 2.61
CA PRO A 480 15.79 -9.12 1.26
C PRO A 480 14.40 -9.78 1.23
N SER A 481 13.95 -10.38 2.32
CA SER A 481 12.62 -10.98 2.46
C SER A 481 11.60 -10.10 3.16
N THR A 482 11.60 -8.77 2.93
CA THR A 482 10.56 -7.86 3.46
C THR A 482 9.15 -8.41 3.24
N THR A 483 8.89 -9.03 2.08
CA THR A 483 7.62 -9.70 1.78
C THR A 483 7.34 -10.89 2.69
N SER A 484 8.36 -11.68 3.08
CA SER A 484 8.20 -12.80 4.02
C SER A 484 7.87 -12.31 5.42
N ALA A 485 8.54 -11.25 5.86
CA ALA A 485 8.31 -10.60 7.13
C ALA A 485 6.88 -10.06 7.24
N ILE A 486 6.45 -9.31 6.24
CA ILE A 486 5.10 -8.73 6.15
C ILE A 486 4.04 -9.83 6.13
N THR A 487 4.28 -10.92 5.38
CA THR A 487 3.35 -12.06 5.35
C THR A 487 3.26 -12.75 6.71
N ALA A 488 4.38 -12.89 7.42
CA ALA A 488 4.40 -13.42 8.79
C ALA A 488 3.64 -12.50 9.76
N CYS A 489 3.87 -11.20 9.71
CA CYS A 489 3.16 -10.21 10.50
C CYS A 489 1.64 -10.19 10.20
N ALA A 490 1.24 -10.25 8.93
CA ALA A 490 -0.15 -10.30 8.53
C ALA A 490 -0.86 -11.56 9.04
N ARG A 491 -0.20 -12.71 9.00
CA ARG A 491 -0.71 -13.96 9.59
C ARG A 491 -0.82 -13.88 11.10
N ALA A 492 0.19 -13.30 11.75
CA ALA A 492 0.19 -13.07 13.18
C ALA A 492 -1.02 -12.22 13.59
N TYR A 493 -1.22 -11.09 12.91
CA TYR A 493 -2.34 -10.20 13.18
C TYR A 493 -3.71 -10.87 12.96
N ALA A 494 -3.88 -11.60 11.85
CA ALA A 494 -5.12 -12.31 11.56
C ALA A 494 -5.48 -13.34 12.65
N ARG A 495 -4.48 -14.03 13.22
CA ARG A 495 -4.68 -15.00 14.31
C ARG A 495 -5.14 -14.34 15.60
N VAL A 496 -4.51 -13.25 16.03
CA VAL A 496 -4.90 -12.49 17.22
C VAL A 496 -6.35 -12.07 17.14
N ARG A 497 -6.80 -11.64 15.98
CA ARG A 497 -8.16 -11.10 15.79
C ARG A 497 -9.25 -12.17 15.66
N ASN A 498 -8.94 -13.29 15.01
CA ASN A 498 -9.96 -14.26 14.61
C ASN A 498 -10.05 -15.48 15.53
N ASP A 499 -8.97 -15.85 16.22
CA ASP A 499 -8.82 -17.17 16.83
C ASP A 499 -8.70 -17.13 18.36
N ASN A 500 -8.95 -16.02 19.01
CA ASN A 500 -8.74 -15.82 20.45
C ASN A 500 -7.34 -16.27 20.92
N ARG A 501 -6.34 -16.05 20.09
CA ARG A 501 -4.93 -16.44 20.32
C ARG A 501 -4.15 -15.23 20.77
N LEU A 502 -3.23 -15.41 21.71
CA LEU A 502 -2.41 -14.32 22.23
C LEU A 502 -1.10 -14.26 21.47
N LEU A 503 -0.81 -13.09 20.93
CA LEU A 503 0.51 -12.75 20.37
C LEU A 503 1.43 -12.34 21.53
N HIS A 504 2.66 -12.83 21.50
CA HIS A 504 3.73 -12.43 22.39
C HIS A 504 4.89 -11.89 21.56
N THR A 505 5.41 -10.74 21.91
CA THR A 505 6.54 -10.09 21.23
C THR A 505 7.66 -9.84 22.22
N LEU A 506 8.90 -9.95 21.76
CA LEU A 506 10.09 -9.53 22.49
C LEU A 506 10.77 -8.43 21.68
N VAL A 507 10.93 -7.28 22.30
CA VAL A 507 11.53 -6.08 21.71
C VAL A 507 12.85 -5.81 22.43
N ILE A 508 13.92 -5.47 21.72
CA ILE A 508 15.22 -5.08 22.24
C ILE A 508 15.53 -3.69 21.67
N ASP A 509 15.71 -2.69 22.53
CA ASP A 509 15.98 -1.30 22.16
C ASP A 509 15.06 -0.77 21.04
N GLY A 510 13.76 -0.96 21.22
CA GLY A 510 12.75 -0.53 20.26
C GLY A 510 12.72 -1.33 18.93
N LYS A 511 13.45 -2.45 18.82
CA LYS A 511 13.44 -3.32 17.64
C LYS A 511 12.78 -4.66 17.94
N LEU A 512 11.90 -5.12 17.06
CA LEU A 512 11.32 -6.45 17.21
C LEU A 512 12.40 -7.52 17.05
N ALA A 513 12.59 -8.34 18.09
CA ALA A 513 13.59 -9.41 18.11
C ALA A 513 12.98 -10.80 17.92
N ALA A 514 11.78 -11.05 18.48
CA ALA A 514 11.06 -12.29 18.29
C ALA A 514 9.56 -12.12 18.54
N TRP A 515 8.76 -13.06 18.02
CA TRP A 515 7.34 -13.23 18.39
C TRP A 515 6.93 -14.70 18.39
N GLY A 516 5.81 -14.99 19.01
CA GLY A 516 5.17 -16.30 19.03
C GLY A 516 3.75 -16.21 19.55
N PHE A 517 3.05 -17.34 19.55
CA PHE A 517 1.65 -17.41 19.96
C PHE A 517 1.43 -18.40 21.08
N SER A 518 0.43 -18.11 21.92
CA SER A 518 -0.17 -19.07 22.84
C SER A 518 -1.69 -19.06 22.74
N TYR A 519 -2.31 -20.18 23.07
CA TYR A 519 -3.76 -20.29 23.27
C TYR A 519 -4.06 -21.36 24.31
N GLN A 520 -5.25 -21.29 24.90
CA GLN A 520 -5.78 -22.35 25.76
C GLN A 520 -6.68 -23.26 24.91
N PRO A 521 -6.24 -24.51 24.64
CA PRO A 521 -7.03 -25.44 23.86
C PRO A 521 -8.23 -25.93 24.66
N THR A 522 -9.41 -25.88 24.05
CA THR A 522 -10.68 -26.40 24.62
C THR A 522 -11.11 -27.70 23.95
N GLN A 523 -10.43 -28.09 22.87
CA GLN A 523 -10.70 -29.28 22.07
C GLN A 523 -9.39 -29.87 21.54
N PRO A 524 -9.35 -31.17 21.17
CA PRO A 524 -8.24 -31.76 20.47
C PRO A 524 -7.88 -30.99 19.20
N ALA A 525 -6.60 -30.84 18.93
CA ALA A 525 -6.13 -30.08 17.75
C ALA A 525 -5.33 -30.94 16.78
N ASN A 526 -5.56 -30.75 15.48
CA ASN A 526 -4.72 -31.32 14.43
C ASN A 526 -3.33 -30.67 14.44
N LEU A 527 -2.29 -31.49 14.38
CA LEU A 527 -0.91 -31.01 14.32
C LEU A 527 -0.57 -30.50 12.93
N THR A 528 -0.07 -29.28 12.86
CA THR A 528 0.37 -28.66 11.59
C THR A 528 1.58 -29.39 11.01
N GLU A 529 2.50 -29.85 11.85
CA GLU A 529 3.74 -30.54 11.50
C GLU A 529 3.49 -31.92 10.88
N THR A 530 2.44 -32.59 11.34
CA THR A 530 2.07 -33.95 10.91
C THR A 530 0.57 -34.04 10.64
N PRO A 531 0.13 -33.70 9.41
CA PRO A 531 -1.29 -33.73 9.05
C PRO A 531 -1.94 -35.09 9.35
N GLY A 532 -3.10 -35.06 10.03
CA GLY A 532 -3.82 -36.27 10.46
C GLY A 532 -3.42 -36.81 11.84
N ALA A 533 -2.38 -36.27 12.48
CA ALA A 533 -2.13 -36.48 13.89
C ALA A 533 -2.98 -35.50 14.74
N VAL A 534 -3.57 -36.01 15.80
CA VAL A 534 -4.38 -35.23 16.75
C VAL A 534 -3.69 -35.23 18.10
N LEU A 535 -3.63 -34.07 18.73
CA LEU A 535 -3.15 -33.90 20.09
C LEU A 535 -4.33 -33.61 21.02
N ASP A 536 -4.50 -34.45 22.02
CA ASP A 536 -5.40 -34.23 23.13
C ASP A 536 -4.69 -33.41 24.21
N PHE A 537 -5.38 -32.46 24.79
CA PHE A 537 -4.85 -31.59 25.82
C PHE A 537 -5.47 -31.88 27.16
N GLU A 538 -4.68 -31.82 28.22
CA GLU A 538 -5.19 -31.84 29.60
C GLU A 538 -5.95 -30.57 29.93
N ALA A 539 -6.78 -30.62 30.96
CA ALA A 539 -7.50 -29.45 31.45
C ALA A 539 -6.50 -28.34 31.86
N ASN A 540 -6.86 -27.10 31.61
CA ASN A 540 -6.01 -25.92 31.87
C ASN A 540 -4.64 -25.97 31.19
N ALA A 541 -4.57 -26.61 30.04
CA ALA A 541 -3.33 -26.61 29.23
C ALA A 541 -3.16 -25.30 28.48
N VAL A 542 -1.90 -24.96 28.17
CA VAL A 542 -1.53 -23.91 27.21
C VAL A 542 -0.74 -24.53 26.07
N SER A 543 -1.07 -24.17 24.84
CA SER A 543 -0.33 -24.57 23.64
C SER A 543 0.43 -23.38 23.06
N LEU A 544 1.70 -23.59 22.77
CA LEU A 544 2.65 -22.62 22.24
C LEU A 544 3.00 -23.01 20.80
N TYR A 545 3.00 -22.04 19.87
CA TYR A 545 3.24 -22.34 18.44
C TYR A 545 3.70 -21.11 17.66
N ASP A 546 4.24 -21.36 16.45
CA ASP A 546 4.62 -20.39 15.42
C ASP A 546 5.56 -19.28 15.93
N PHE A 547 6.64 -19.71 16.59
CA PHE A 547 7.68 -18.79 17.04
C PHE A 547 8.61 -18.40 15.92
N HIS A 548 8.99 -17.14 15.90
CA HIS A 548 9.94 -16.59 14.97
C HIS A 548 10.94 -15.68 15.67
N THR A 549 12.21 -15.86 15.36
CA THR A 549 13.30 -14.98 15.83
C THR A 549 13.90 -14.28 14.62
N ILE A 550 13.96 -12.96 14.69
CA ILE A 550 14.56 -12.12 13.66
C ILE A 550 16.03 -12.53 13.46
N PRO A 551 16.53 -12.61 12.20
CA PRO A 551 17.86 -13.12 11.91
C PRO A 551 18.99 -12.45 12.71
N GLU A 552 18.93 -11.13 12.88
CA GLU A 552 19.94 -10.31 13.59
C GLU A 552 20.03 -10.63 15.08
N PHE A 553 18.97 -11.20 15.66
CA PHE A 553 18.91 -11.58 17.09
C PHE A 553 19.07 -13.08 17.33
N ARG A 554 19.38 -13.88 16.29
CA ARG A 554 19.65 -15.31 16.46
C ARG A 554 20.94 -15.57 17.22
N GLY A 555 21.03 -16.70 17.92
CA GLY A 555 22.19 -17.03 18.76
C GLY A 555 22.20 -16.33 20.11
N ARG A 556 21.34 -15.35 20.35
CA ARG A 556 21.28 -14.50 21.55
C ARG A 556 20.28 -14.99 22.62
N ARG A 557 19.82 -16.23 22.58
CA ARG A 557 18.82 -16.85 23.50
C ARG A 557 17.46 -16.14 23.52
N VAL A 558 17.16 -15.30 22.52
CA VAL A 558 15.91 -14.51 22.47
C VAL A 558 14.67 -15.42 22.45
N TYR A 559 14.73 -16.52 21.70
CA TYR A 559 13.62 -17.48 21.64
C TYR A 559 13.36 -18.15 23.00
N GLN A 560 14.41 -18.59 23.70
CA GLN A 560 14.30 -19.19 25.03
C GLN A 560 13.75 -18.19 26.05
N ALA A 561 14.23 -16.96 26.03
CA ALA A 561 13.75 -15.88 26.91
C ALA A 561 12.27 -15.61 26.69
N LEU A 562 11.81 -15.51 25.43
CA LEU A 562 10.40 -15.32 25.10
C LEU A 562 9.55 -16.48 25.63
N LEU A 563 9.97 -17.74 25.37
CA LEU A 563 9.29 -18.93 25.91
C LEU A 563 9.19 -18.88 27.44
N SER A 564 10.31 -18.60 28.12
CA SER A 564 10.37 -18.53 29.58
C SER A 564 9.40 -17.50 30.16
N ARG A 565 9.35 -16.31 29.56
CA ARG A 565 8.45 -15.24 30.01
C ARG A 565 6.97 -15.58 29.79
N ILE A 566 6.64 -16.16 28.65
CA ILE A 566 5.27 -16.61 28.35
C ILE A 566 4.86 -17.69 29.37
N LEU A 567 5.69 -18.71 29.57
CA LEU A 567 5.40 -19.82 30.47
C LEU A 567 5.25 -19.37 31.91
N ALA A 568 6.17 -18.55 32.42
CA ALA A 568 6.05 -18.00 33.76
C ALA A 568 4.71 -17.27 33.99
N ARG A 569 4.29 -16.42 33.02
CA ARG A 569 2.99 -15.74 33.10
C ARG A 569 1.82 -16.71 33.04
N ARG A 570 1.86 -17.72 32.16
CA ARG A 570 0.77 -18.69 31.99
C ARG A 570 0.61 -19.59 33.20
N PHE A 571 1.70 -20.08 33.75
CA PHE A 571 1.69 -20.88 34.96
C PHE A 571 1.19 -20.08 36.17
N ALA A 572 1.61 -18.81 36.31
CA ALA A 572 1.07 -17.90 37.34
C ALA A 572 -0.44 -17.63 37.17
N GLN A 573 -0.97 -17.76 35.95
CA GLN A 573 -2.41 -17.64 35.64
C GLN A 573 -3.17 -18.97 35.80
N GLY A 574 -2.55 -20.04 36.30
CA GLY A 574 -3.17 -21.32 36.60
C GLY A 574 -3.12 -22.35 35.48
N ALA A 575 -2.25 -22.16 34.47
CA ALA A 575 -2.01 -23.23 33.51
C ALA A 575 -1.33 -24.41 34.22
N ALA A 576 -1.87 -25.63 34.03
CA ALA A 576 -1.32 -26.85 34.64
C ALA A 576 -0.22 -27.46 33.80
N ARG A 577 -0.28 -27.33 32.51
CA ARG A 577 0.67 -27.93 31.55
C ARG A 577 0.82 -27.12 30.29
N ALA A 578 2.04 -27.05 29.76
CA ALA A 578 2.35 -26.41 28.49
C ALA A 578 2.71 -27.44 27.43
N TYR A 579 2.29 -27.20 26.18
CA TYR A 579 2.57 -28.03 25.02
C TYR A 579 3.20 -27.21 23.92
N ILE A 580 4.17 -27.81 23.20
CA ILE A 580 4.75 -27.25 22.00
C ILE A 580 5.08 -28.36 21.01
N THR A 581 4.88 -28.13 19.71
CA THR A 581 5.15 -29.10 18.67
C THR A 581 6.24 -28.58 17.72
N VAL A 582 7.07 -29.49 17.21
CA VAL A 582 8.18 -29.14 16.33
C VAL A 582 8.52 -30.30 15.39
N LEU A 583 8.99 -30.01 14.18
CA LEU A 583 9.53 -31.04 13.29
C LEU A 583 10.86 -31.58 13.81
N LEU A 584 11.08 -32.87 13.70
CA LEU A 584 12.35 -33.53 14.04
C LEU A 584 13.57 -32.88 13.36
N SER A 585 13.38 -32.38 12.12
CA SER A 585 14.42 -31.70 11.34
C SER A 585 14.75 -30.28 11.84
N ASN A 586 13.94 -29.69 12.71
CA ASN A 586 14.16 -28.33 13.25
C ASN A 586 15.00 -28.38 14.54
N THR A 587 16.26 -28.84 14.41
CA THR A 587 17.19 -28.98 15.53
C THR A 587 17.37 -27.71 16.37
N PRO A 588 17.51 -26.48 15.78
CA PRO A 588 17.65 -25.27 16.59
C PRO A 588 16.47 -25.02 17.53
N SER A 589 15.24 -25.26 17.06
CA SER A 589 14.04 -25.09 17.89
C SER A 589 13.96 -26.15 18.99
N ARG A 590 14.29 -27.40 18.67
CA ARG A 590 14.30 -28.51 19.63
C ARG A 590 15.25 -28.23 20.80
N VAL A 591 16.49 -27.88 20.49
CA VAL A 591 17.51 -27.55 21.51
C VAL A 591 17.06 -26.36 22.39
N ALA A 592 16.37 -25.39 21.80
CA ALA A 592 15.86 -24.26 22.54
C ALA A 592 14.71 -24.66 23.50
N ILE A 593 13.77 -25.48 23.02
CA ILE A 593 12.62 -26.00 23.76
C ILE A 593 13.09 -26.86 24.94
N GLU A 594 14.00 -27.80 24.70
CA GLU A 594 14.57 -28.71 25.71
C GLU A 594 15.32 -27.94 26.81
N ARG A 595 16.06 -26.89 26.46
CA ARG A 595 16.77 -26.04 27.45
C ARG A 595 15.85 -25.25 28.38
N VAL A 596 14.65 -24.92 27.95
CA VAL A 596 13.66 -24.24 28.79
C VAL A 596 12.99 -25.21 29.78
N GLY A 597 13.12 -26.54 29.54
CA GLY A 597 12.62 -27.60 30.43
C GLY A 597 11.55 -28.50 29.83
N PHE A 598 11.19 -28.32 28.57
CA PHE A 598 10.22 -29.20 27.92
C PHE A 598 10.79 -30.62 27.74
N GLN A 599 9.95 -31.61 27.94
CA GLN A 599 10.24 -33.01 27.76
C GLN A 599 9.47 -33.58 26.56
N LEU A 600 10.13 -34.41 25.76
CA LEU A 600 9.51 -35.11 24.64
C LEU A 600 8.55 -36.17 25.16
N ILE A 601 7.29 -36.08 24.78
CA ILE A 601 6.22 -37.00 25.23
C ILE A 601 5.66 -37.88 24.11
N ARG A 602 5.77 -37.47 22.87
CA ARG A 602 5.24 -38.24 21.73
C ARG A 602 5.92 -37.86 20.41
N GLU A 603 6.06 -38.88 19.56
CA GLU A 603 6.51 -38.73 18.17
C GLU A 603 5.39 -39.15 17.22
N HIS A 604 5.17 -38.37 16.16
CA HIS A 604 4.24 -38.66 15.08
C HIS A 604 5.00 -38.80 13.77
N HIS A 605 4.94 -39.98 13.13
CA HIS A 605 5.57 -40.24 11.84
C HIS A 605 4.50 -40.15 10.75
N TYR A 606 4.61 -39.13 9.89
CA TYR A 606 3.75 -38.93 8.73
C TYR A 606 4.48 -39.43 7.47
N ARG A 607 3.76 -40.23 6.68
CA ARG A 607 4.20 -40.65 5.35
C ARG A 607 3.07 -40.40 4.36
N ARG A 608 3.42 -39.85 3.21
CA ARG A 608 2.52 -39.74 2.08
C ARG A 608 3.19 -40.28 0.82
N LEU A 609 2.51 -41.19 0.14
CA LEU A 609 2.86 -41.66 -1.19
C LEU A 609 1.68 -41.33 -2.13
N LEU A 610 1.90 -40.43 -3.11
CA LEU A 610 0.86 -39.91 -3.98
C LEU A 610 -0.31 -39.31 -3.16
N LYS A 611 -1.49 -39.94 -3.25
CA LYS A 611 -2.73 -39.51 -2.53
C LYS A 611 -2.96 -40.26 -1.22
N ARG A 612 -2.16 -41.30 -0.91
CA ARG A 612 -2.31 -42.10 0.33
C ARG A 612 -1.40 -41.55 1.42
N ALA A 613 -1.98 -41.16 2.54
CA ALA A 613 -1.24 -40.71 3.71
C ALA A 613 -1.49 -41.67 4.88
N SER A 614 -0.46 -41.88 5.70
CA SER A 614 -0.53 -42.63 6.96
C SER A 614 0.19 -41.87 8.07
N VAL A 615 -0.33 -41.98 9.28
CA VAL A 615 0.26 -41.43 10.51
C VAL A 615 0.42 -42.56 11.52
N THR A 616 1.59 -42.68 12.10
CA THR A 616 1.85 -43.58 13.23
C THR A 616 2.39 -42.78 14.40
N SER A 617 1.94 -43.08 15.60
CA SER A 617 2.35 -42.42 16.83
C SER A 617 3.14 -43.33 17.72
N ARG A 618 4.23 -42.82 18.32
CA ARG A 618 5.07 -43.55 19.26
C ARG A 618 5.32 -42.71 20.51
N VAL A 619 5.25 -43.34 21.66
CA VAL A 619 5.75 -42.79 22.92
C VAL A 619 7.25 -43.10 22.98
N PRO A 620 8.12 -42.09 23.15
CA PRO A 620 9.56 -42.35 23.30
C PRO A 620 9.80 -43.25 24.52
N GLN A 621 10.62 -44.28 24.34
CA GLN A 621 11.16 -44.99 25.49
C GLN A 621 12.15 -44.08 26.20
N ARG A 622 11.97 -43.88 27.52
CA ARG A 622 12.91 -43.13 28.38
C ARG A 622 14.29 -43.76 28.39
#